data_69fed9e3a6cb30a247cd9630baafcde0
#
_entry.id   69fed9e3a6cb30a247cd9630baafcde0
#
_cell.length_a   1.000
_cell.length_b   1.000
_cell.length_c   1.000
_cell.angle_alpha   90.00
_cell.angle_beta   90.00
_cell.angle_gamma   90.00
#
_symmetry.space_group_name_H-M   'P 1'
#
loop_
_entity.id
_entity.type
_entity.pdbx_description
1 polymer ?
#
loop_
_entity_poly.entity_id
_entity_poly.type
_entity_poly.pdbx_seq_one_letter_code
_entity_poly.pdbx_strand_id
1 'polypeptide(L)'
;MDDRMQDIGGAKPRMSKRRRFIVVGRWALAAAWAAVVYFGPAVSAPSAVAYFVEFAVLGFLLANALWQHMGLLTACAAAVLITCMLGIADGAVSLMVPDHPFSFFDWLVGAGGALAGGIVAHPALRLIDSFVSSDL
;
A
#
# COMPACT_ATOMS: atom_id res chain seq x y z
N MET A 1 17.32 38.44 37.46
CA MET A 1 16.22 37.48 37.54
C MET A 1 15.79 37.20 36.09
N ASP A 2 16.01 35.98 35.66
CA ASP A 2 16.46 35.60 34.33
C ASP A 2 15.27 35.29 33.41
N ASP A 3 15.01 36.17 32.42
CA ASP A 3 13.91 36.07 31.43
C ASP A 3 14.31 35.24 30.18
N ARG A 4 15.08 34.15 30.37
CA ARG A 4 15.55 33.30 29.26
C ARG A 4 14.81 31.96 29.10
N MET A 5 13.56 31.87 29.51
CA MET A 5 12.78 30.62 29.40
C MET A 5 11.54 30.71 28.52
N GLN A 6 11.58 31.44 27.43
CA GLN A 6 10.43 31.45 26.51
C GLN A 6 10.86 31.50 25.04
N ASP A 7 11.55 30.50 24.56
CA ASP A 7 11.51 30.24 23.13
C ASP A 7 11.86 28.77 22.78
N ILE A 8 11.10 27.82 23.36
CA ILE A 8 11.04 26.46 22.87
C ILE A 8 9.73 26.30 22.10
N GLY A 9 9.43 27.26 21.26
CA GLY A 9 8.46 27.11 20.19
C GLY A 9 9.05 26.23 19.11
N GLY A 10 8.99 24.91 19.32
CA GLY A 10 9.50 23.92 18.38
C GLY A 10 8.82 24.10 17.00
N ALA A 11 9.44 24.85 16.13
CA ALA A 11 9.05 24.94 14.74
C ALA A 11 9.07 23.52 14.16
N LYS A 12 7.88 22.92 13.93
CA LYS A 12 7.75 21.62 13.27
C LYS A 12 8.61 21.65 12.01
N PRO A 13 9.56 20.71 11.84
CA PRO A 13 10.45 20.72 10.69
C PRO A 13 9.61 20.71 9.42
N ARG A 14 9.71 21.77 8.62
CA ARG A 14 9.03 21.86 7.32
C ARG A 14 9.60 20.78 6.43
N MET A 15 8.79 19.78 6.11
CA MET A 15 9.17 18.74 5.13
C MET A 15 9.63 19.42 3.84
N SER A 16 10.82 19.04 3.35
CA SER A 16 11.34 19.57 2.08
C SER A 16 10.34 19.28 0.94
N LYS A 17 10.26 20.18 -0.04
CA LYS A 17 9.37 20.02 -1.21
C LYS A 17 9.60 18.67 -1.91
N ARG A 18 10.85 18.22 -2.03
CA ARG A 18 11.26 16.94 -2.62
C ARG A 18 10.64 15.76 -1.87
N ARG A 19 10.69 15.76 -0.53
CA ARG A 19 10.13 14.69 0.29
C ARG A 19 8.61 14.60 0.14
N ARG A 20 7.92 15.74 0.08
CA ARG A 20 6.46 15.77 -0.18
C ARG A 20 6.12 15.17 -1.53
N PHE A 21 6.90 15.47 -2.57
CA PHE A 21 6.66 14.95 -3.91
C PHE A 21 6.80 13.43 -3.97
N ILE A 22 7.81 12.86 -3.30
CA ILE A 22 8.02 11.41 -3.21
C ILE A 22 6.84 10.74 -2.48
N VAL A 23 6.39 11.31 -1.36
CA VAL A 23 5.24 10.77 -0.60
C VAL A 23 3.98 10.75 -1.44
N VAL A 24 3.64 11.86 -2.09
CA VAL A 24 2.47 11.97 -2.97
C VAL A 24 2.57 11.00 -4.14
N GLY A 25 3.75 10.87 -4.76
CA GLY A 25 3.97 9.94 -5.87
C GLY A 25 3.72 8.48 -5.50
N ARG A 26 4.13 8.04 -4.31
CA ARG A 26 3.90 6.68 -3.83
C ARG A 26 2.42 6.39 -3.59
N TRP A 27 1.69 7.33 -2.99
CA TRP A 27 0.25 7.21 -2.81
C TRP A 27 -0.51 7.26 -4.14
N ALA A 28 -0.10 8.13 -5.06
CA ALA A 28 -0.69 8.21 -6.39
C ALA A 28 -0.52 6.89 -7.16
N LEU A 29 0.65 6.25 -7.05
CA LEU A 29 0.91 4.97 -7.70
C LEU A 29 0.05 3.84 -7.11
N ALA A 30 -0.09 3.78 -5.78
CA ALA A 30 -0.94 2.80 -5.11
C ALA A 30 -2.42 3.00 -5.46
N ALA A 31 -2.89 4.26 -5.49
CA ALA A 31 -4.26 4.59 -5.88
C ALA A 31 -4.54 4.30 -7.37
N ALA A 32 -3.60 4.61 -8.26
CA ALA A 32 -3.72 4.30 -9.67
C ALA A 32 -3.80 2.79 -9.92
N TRP A 33 -2.98 1.99 -9.23
CA TRP A 33 -3.04 0.54 -9.33
C TRP A 33 -4.35 -0.02 -8.77
N ALA A 34 -4.81 0.46 -7.63
CA ALA A 34 -6.12 0.09 -7.08
C ALA A 34 -7.24 0.41 -8.07
N ALA A 35 -7.20 1.57 -8.73
CA ALA A 35 -8.17 1.92 -9.76
C ALA A 35 -8.11 0.97 -10.96
N VAL A 36 -6.93 0.52 -11.38
CA VAL A 36 -6.78 -0.48 -12.46
C VAL A 36 -7.39 -1.81 -12.05
N VAL A 37 -7.18 -2.27 -10.81
CA VAL A 37 -7.74 -3.53 -10.31
C VAL A 37 -9.26 -3.47 -10.24
N TYR A 38 -9.85 -2.34 -9.78
CA TYR A 38 -11.29 -2.24 -9.55
C TYR A 38 -12.10 -1.74 -10.76
N PHE A 39 -11.52 -0.90 -11.60
CA PHE A 39 -12.21 -0.28 -12.75
C PHE A 39 -11.63 -0.71 -14.09
N GLY A 40 -10.59 -1.54 -14.08
CA GLY A 40 -10.01 -2.09 -15.31
C GLY A 40 -11.04 -2.89 -16.09
N PRO A 41 -10.89 -2.99 -17.42
CA PRO A 41 -11.77 -3.83 -18.21
C PRO A 41 -11.67 -5.25 -17.66
N ALA A 42 -12.84 -5.83 -17.32
CA ALA A 42 -12.93 -7.22 -16.92
C ALA A 42 -12.33 -8.08 -18.03
N VAL A 43 -11.05 -8.38 -17.91
CA VAL A 43 -10.39 -9.34 -18.79
C VAL A 43 -11.08 -10.65 -18.50
N SER A 44 -11.67 -11.22 -19.55
CA SER A 44 -12.42 -12.48 -19.54
C SER A 44 -11.86 -13.47 -18.53
N ALA A 45 -12.64 -13.75 -17.46
CA ALA A 45 -12.37 -14.66 -16.37
C ALA A 45 -10.93 -14.54 -15.81
N PRO A 46 -10.69 -13.66 -14.81
CA PRO A 46 -9.36 -13.52 -14.23
C PRO A 46 -8.95 -14.88 -13.64
N SER A 47 -7.80 -15.38 -14.06
CA SER A 47 -7.24 -16.60 -13.50
C SER A 47 -6.85 -16.34 -12.03
N ALA A 48 -6.87 -17.37 -11.19
CA ALA A 48 -6.40 -17.27 -9.80
C ALA A 48 -4.98 -16.66 -9.70
N VAL A 49 -4.15 -16.91 -10.70
CA VAL A 49 -2.80 -16.32 -10.82
C VAL A 49 -2.87 -14.80 -11.04
N ALA A 50 -3.78 -14.33 -11.88
CA ALA A 50 -3.94 -12.89 -12.11
C ALA A 50 -4.38 -12.20 -10.81
N TYR A 51 -5.37 -12.72 -10.12
CA TYR A 51 -5.80 -12.23 -8.80
C TYR A 51 -4.65 -12.19 -7.80
N PHE A 52 -3.88 -13.25 -7.70
CA PHE A 52 -2.72 -13.31 -6.82
C PHE A 52 -1.72 -12.19 -7.12
N VAL A 53 -1.36 -12.00 -8.39
CA VAL A 53 -0.38 -10.99 -8.82
C VAL A 53 -0.91 -9.56 -8.60
N GLU A 54 -2.16 -9.29 -8.94
CA GLU A 54 -2.80 -7.98 -8.76
C GLU A 54 -2.78 -7.54 -7.30
N PHE A 55 -3.17 -8.44 -6.39
CA PHE A 55 -3.18 -8.17 -4.96
C PHE A 55 -1.77 -8.15 -4.34
N ALA A 56 -0.83 -8.93 -4.87
CA ALA A 56 0.56 -8.86 -4.46
C ALA A 56 1.20 -7.50 -4.78
N VAL A 57 0.96 -6.99 -5.98
CA VAL A 57 1.41 -5.66 -6.38
C VAL A 57 0.75 -4.58 -5.53
N LEU A 58 -0.56 -4.67 -5.28
CA LEU A 58 -1.28 -3.72 -4.44
C LEU A 58 -0.74 -3.73 -3.01
N GLY A 59 -0.53 -4.89 -2.41
CA GLY A 59 0.05 -5.04 -1.08
C GLY A 59 1.45 -4.43 -0.98
N PHE A 60 2.29 -4.67 -1.99
CA PHE A 60 3.63 -4.07 -2.08
C PHE A 60 3.58 -2.54 -2.17
N LEU A 61 2.74 -1.98 -3.05
CA LEU A 61 2.63 -0.53 -3.24
C LEU A 61 2.08 0.16 -2.00
N LEU A 62 1.10 -0.44 -1.32
CA LEU A 62 0.57 0.08 -0.07
C LEU A 62 1.62 0.04 1.05
N ALA A 63 2.37 -1.04 1.19
CA ALA A 63 3.47 -1.12 2.15
C ALA A 63 4.52 -0.03 1.90
N ASN A 64 4.87 0.21 0.63
CA ASN A 64 5.79 1.27 0.24
C ASN A 64 5.26 2.69 0.54
N ALA A 65 3.96 2.93 0.37
CA ALA A 65 3.33 4.21 0.69
C ALA A 65 3.23 4.43 2.21
N LEU A 66 2.88 3.40 2.98
CA LEU A 66 2.70 3.45 4.43
C LEU A 66 4.03 3.54 5.20
N TRP A 67 5.10 2.91 4.71
CA TRP A 67 6.39 2.89 5.39
C TRP A 67 6.94 4.27 5.76
N GLN A 68 6.58 5.30 5.02
CA GLN A 68 7.01 6.67 5.33
C GLN A 68 6.35 7.27 6.57
N HIS A 69 5.26 6.69 7.01
CA HIS A 69 4.44 7.18 8.12
C HIS A 69 4.56 6.33 9.38
N MET A 70 5.01 5.08 9.22
CA MET A 70 5.12 4.10 10.33
C MET A 70 6.29 3.15 10.11
N GLY A 71 6.62 2.36 11.13
CA GLY A 71 7.67 1.34 11.02
C GLY A 71 7.39 0.34 9.89
N LEU A 72 8.45 -0.19 9.27
CA LEU A 72 8.34 -1.06 8.10
C LEU A 72 7.45 -2.29 8.34
N LEU A 73 7.61 -2.97 9.48
CA LEU A 73 6.80 -4.14 9.82
C LEU A 73 5.31 -3.77 9.96
N THR A 74 5.03 -2.65 10.64
CA THR A 74 3.66 -2.13 10.80
C THR A 74 3.06 -1.73 9.46
N ALA A 75 3.85 -1.14 8.56
CA ALA A 75 3.42 -0.77 7.22
C ALA A 75 3.05 -2.01 6.38
N CYS A 76 3.86 -3.07 6.44
CA CYS A 76 3.56 -4.34 5.76
C CYS A 76 2.27 -4.97 6.32
N ALA A 77 2.13 -5.05 7.63
CA ALA A 77 0.92 -5.60 8.27
C ALA A 77 -0.33 -4.76 7.92
N ALA A 78 -0.24 -3.44 7.98
CA ALA A 78 -1.34 -2.56 7.62
C ALA A 78 -1.71 -2.68 6.14
N ALA A 79 -0.73 -2.78 5.24
CA ALA A 79 -0.96 -2.98 3.80
C ALA A 79 -1.73 -4.28 3.53
N VAL A 80 -1.34 -5.39 4.17
CA VAL A 80 -2.05 -6.67 4.06
C VAL A 80 -3.49 -6.55 4.56
N LEU A 81 -3.70 -5.94 5.73
CA LEU A 81 -5.05 -5.74 6.28
C LEU A 81 -5.92 -4.88 5.35
N ILE A 82 -5.42 -3.75 4.86
CA ILE A 82 -6.15 -2.88 3.94
C ILE A 82 -6.50 -3.64 2.67
N THR A 83 -5.58 -4.38 2.10
CA THR A 83 -5.80 -5.15 0.87
C THR A 83 -6.84 -6.26 1.09
N CYS A 84 -6.81 -6.96 2.22
CA CYS A 84 -7.83 -7.94 2.58
C CYS A 84 -9.22 -7.30 2.74
N MET A 85 -9.31 -6.12 3.38
CA MET A 85 -10.56 -5.38 3.52
C MET A 85 -11.12 -4.92 2.18
N LEU A 86 -10.26 -4.48 1.27
CA LEU A 86 -10.67 -4.14 -0.09
C LEU A 86 -11.23 -5.36 -0.82
N GLY A 87 -10.63 -6.53 -0.68
CA GLY A 87 -11.15 -7.77 -1.25
C GLY A 87 -12.52 -8.18 -0.69
N ILE A 88 -12.77 -7.93 0.62
CA ILE A 88 -14.10 -8.14 1.22
C ILE A 88 -15.12 -7.14 0.65
N ALA A 89 -14.72 -5.87 0.49
CA ALA A 89 -15.59 -4.84 -0.10
C ALA A 89 -15.97 -5.18 -1.55
N ASP A 90 -15.02 -5.65 -2.33
CA ASP A 90 -15.25 -6.14 -3.70
C ASP A 90 -16.25 -7.30 -3.71
N GLY A 91 -16.06 -8.26 -2.81
CA GLY A 91 -17.01 -9.37 -2.62
C GLY A 91 -18.41 -8.90 -2.24
N ALA A 92 -18.54 -7.88 -1.39
CA ALA A 92 -19.83 -7.32 -1.03
C ALA A 92 -20.53 -6.63 -2.22
N VAL A 93 -19.78 -5.95 -3.07
CA VAL A 93 -20.30 -5.34 -4.31
C VAL A 93 -20.73 -6.42 -5.30
N SER A 94 -19.95 -7.50 -5.43
CA SER A 94 -20.28 -8.64 -6.31
C SER A 94 -21.61 -9.29 -5.94
N LEU A 95 -21.99 -9.32 -4.67
CA LEU A 95 -23.31 -9.83 -4.23
C LEU A 95 -24.48 -8.98 -4.71
N MET A 96 -24.23 -7.72 -5.10
CA MET A 96 -25.25 -6.81 -5.63
C MET A 96 -25.38 -6.89 -7.16
N VAL A 97 -24.46 -7.56 -7.84
CA VAL A 97 -24.41 -7.70 -9.28
C VAL A 97 -24.80 -9.15 -9.66
N PRO A 98 -25.91 -9.39 -10.40
CA PRO A 98 -26.45 -10.74 -10.61
C PRO A 98 -25.52 -11.74 -11.29
N ASP A 99 -24.53 -11.27 -12.06
CA ASP A 99 -23.68 -12.10 -12.91
C ASP A 99 -22.27 -12.34 -12.35
N HIS A 100 -21.97 -11.88 -11.13
CA HIS A 100 -20.66 -12.07 -10.50
C HIS A 100 -20.81 -12.65 -9.08
N PRO A 101 -20.88 -13.98 -8.95
CA PRO A 101 -20.94 -14.60 -7.63
C PRO A 101 -19.61 -14.40 -6.91
N PHE A 102 -19.68 -13.95 -5.65
CA PHE A 102 -18.51 -13.88 -4.78
C PHE A 102 -17.87 -15.27 -4.63
N SER A 103 -16.59 -15.39 -4.94
CA SER A 103 -15.80 -16.59 -4.74
C SER A 103 -14.89 -16.41 -3.53
N PHE A 104 -15.18 -17.16 -2.47
CA PHE A 104 -14.32 -17.18 -1.28
C PHE A 104 -12.89 -17.65 -1.61
N PHE A 105 -12.76 -18.54 -2.61
CA PHE A 105 -11.47 -19.01 -3.08
C PHE A 105 -10.66 -17.87 -3.71
N ASP A 106 -11.27 -17.03 -4.53
CA ASP A 106 -10.58 -15.89 -5.16
C ASP A 106 -10.15 -14.87 -4.11
N TRP A 107 -10.97 -14.63 -3.10
CA TRP A 107 -10.59 -13.80 -1.96
C TRP A 107 -9.37 -14.37 -1.20
N LEU A 108 -9.34 -15.69 -0.94
CA LEU A 108 -8.18 -16.33 -0.32
C LEU A 108 -6.91 -16.20 -1.15
N VAL A 109 -7.01 -16.35 -2.46
CA VAL A 109 -5.89 -16.17 -3.40
C VAL A 109 -5.41 -14.72 -3.37
N GLY A 110 -6.32 -13.75 -3.37
CA GLY A 110 -5.99 -12.33 -3.25
C GLY A 110 -5.32 -12.00 -1.91
N ALA A 111 -5.85 -12.53 -0.79
CA ALA A 111 -5.22 -12.36 0.52
C ALA A 111 -3.81 -12.96 0.58
N GLY A 112 -3.61 -14.13 -0.02
CA GLY A 112 -2.29 -14.75 -0.20
C GLY A 112 -1.34 -13.87 -1.02
N GLY A 113 -1.82 -13.29 -2.09
CA GLY A 113 -1.09 -12.32 -2.90
C GLY A 113 -0.67 -11.09 -2.09
N ALA A 114 -1.61 -10.48 -1.36
CA ALA A 114 -1.34 -9.33 -0.50
C ALA A 114 -0.27 -9.63 0.55
N LEU A 115 -0.34 -10.81 1.17
CA LEU A 115 0.65 -11.28 2.14
C LEU A 115 2.03 -11.43 1.48
N ALA A 116 2.11 -12.06 0.31
CA ALA A 116 3.34 -12.20 -0.44
C ALA A 116 3.94 -10.84 -0.82
N GLY A 117 3.11 -9.88 -1.29
CA GLY A 117 3.52 -8.52 -1.59
C GLY A 117 4.08 -7.79 -0.37
N GLY A 118 3.43 -7.91 0.79
CA GLY A 118 3.90 -7.35 2.05
C GLY A 118 5.23 -7.95 2.53
N ILE A 119 5.40 -9.28 2.40
CA ILE A 119 6.63 -9.98 2.76
C ILE A 119 7.79 -9.53 1.86
N VAL A 120 7.56 -9.45 0.54
CA VAL A 120 8.58 -9.01 -0.43
C VAL A 120 8.92 -7.53 -0.25
N ALA A 121 7.95 -6.70 0.13
CA ALA A 121 8.18 -5.28 0.39
C ALA A 121 9.23 -5.07 1.49
N HIS A 122 9.24 -5.89 2.52
CA HIS A 122 10.15 -5.71 3.66
C HIS A 122 11.65 -5.69 3.25
N PRO A 123 12.21 -6.72 2.59
CA PRO A 123 13.60 -6.69 2.16
C PRO A 123 13.85 -5.72 1.00
N ALA A 124 12.91 -5.59 0.06
CA ALA A 124 13.05 -4.72 -1.10
C ALA A 124 13.19 -3.25 -0.69
N LEU A 125 12.34 -2.78 0.23
CA LEU A 125 12.38 -1.40 0.71
C LEU A 125 13.63 -1.11 1.55
N ARG A 126 14.13 -2.08 2.32
CA ARG A 126 15.42 -1.94 3.02
C ARG A 126 16.59 -1.81 2.06
N LEU A 127 16.60 -2.58 0.98
CA LEU A 127 17.64 -2.48 -0.06
C LEU A 127 17.61 -1.11 -0.73
N ILE A 128 16.43 -0.63 -1.12
CA ILE A 128 16.29 0.71 -1.74
C ILE A 128 16.81 1.80 -0.81
N ASP A 129 16.49 1.73 0.49
CA ASP A 129 16.95 2.71 1.47
C ASP A 129 18.48 2.68 1.63
N SER A 130 19.10 1.51 1.62
CA SER A 130 20.55 1.37 1.71
C SER A 130 21.29 2.00 0.51
N PHE A 131 20.73 1.86 -0.71
CA PHE A 131 21.31 2.50 -1.90
C PHE A 131 21.14 4.02 -1.88
N VAL A 132 19.98 4.53 -1.48
CA VAL A 132 19.73 5.97 -1.39
C VAL A 132 20.57 6.66 -0.31
N SER A 133 20.88 5.94 0.78
CA SER A 133 21.69 6.47 1.89
C SER A 133 23.20 6.47 1.58
N SER A 134 23.66 5.67 0.61
CA SER A 134 25.08 5.62 0.22
C SER A 134 25.49 6.77 -0.71
N ASP A 135 24.54 7.47 -1.31
CA ASP A 135 24.78 8.57 -2.26
C ASP A 135 24.65 9.97 -1.61
N LEU A 136 24.52 10.03 -0.27
CA LEU A 136 24.45 11.28 0.52
C LEU A 136 25.64 11.42 1.47
#